data_9b2d1583e7d532a51585bab61b9dfae7
#
_entry.id   9b2d1583e7d532a51585bab61b9dfae7
#
_cell.length_a   1.000
_cell.length_b   1.000
_cell.length_c   1.000
_cell.angle_alpha   90.00
_cell.angle_beta   90.00
_cell.angle_gamma   90.00
#
_symmetry.space_group_name_H-M   'P 1'
#
loop_
_entity.id
_entity.type
_entity.pdbx_description
1 polymer ?
#
loop_
_entity_poly.entity_id
_entity_poly.type
_entity_poly.pdbx_seq_one_letter_code
_entity_poly.pdbx_strand_id
1 'polypeptide(L)'
;MYNNSGSRQTGKDQVGVTLYANNLTSLNDTLYVSAGKDAKNQARNSTSNASIYYAVPYNYWLFSLCASKSDYKQTINDSVLSYKYYGDSKYYNATASNVFLRGQTFKDTASIQLIKRKSKYKLEDVSLLSQQRDLTSLKLGISHRQNINNSTIDASLYHQRNVPWFGAEESWDMKYGDVSTMSRVYTADISGMFPFSFDNFIMSYNPQLFVQYSRDRLTIQDQFSLGSRWTVRGFDEEFSLIGDKGFYLRNEFNFYIPGFSFYPYYAIDYGRILGGGLSARSLF
;
A
#
# COMPACT_ATOMS: atom_id res chain seq x y z
N MET A 1 11.30 9.44 14.85
CA MET A 1 11.57 8.04 14.46
C MET A 1 12.67 8.03 13.40
N TYR A 2 13.67 7.15 13.55
CA TYR A 2 14.72 6.89 12.55
C TYR A 2 14.57 5.45 12.06
N ASN A 3 14.70 5.21 10.77
CA ASN A 3 14.70 3.87 10.20
C ASN A 3 15.57 3.81 8.93
N ASN A 4 15.94 2.60 8.54
CA ASN A 4 16.71 2.32 7.31
C ASN A 4 15.84 1.68 6.21
N SER A 5 14.55 2.02 6.17
CA SER A 5 13.56 1.40 5.29
C SER A 5 13.52 1.99 3.87
N GLY A 6 14.35 2.99 3.59
CA GLY A 6 14.48 3.54 2.25
C GLY A 6 15.29 2.64 1.32
N SER A 7 15.20 2.87 0.01
CA SER A 7 16.03 2.21 -0.99
C SER A 7 17.42 2.86 -1.10
N ARG A 8 18.40 2.13 -1.62
CA ARG A 8 19.72 2.71 -1.92
C ARG A 8 19.65 3.82 -2.97
N GLN A 9 18.65 3.73 -3.83
CA GLN A 9 18.48 4.65 -4.96
C GLN A 9 17.82 5.98 -4.55
N THR A 10 16.98 5.99 -3.50
CA THR A 10 16.20 7.17 -3.09
C THR A 10 16.54 7.69 -1.68
N GLY A 11 17.50 7.07 -0.99
CA GLY A 11 17.91 7.39 0.37
C GLY A 11 17.49 6.30 1.36
N LYS A 12 18.48 5.59 1.91
CA LYS A 12 18.27 4.42 2.78
C LYS A 12 17.85 4.83 4.19
N ASP A 13 18.49 5.84 4.74
CA ASP A 13 18.28 6.30 6.10
C ASP A 13 17.20 7.40 6.13
N GLN A 14 16.12 7.20 6.84
CA GLN A 14 14.99 8.11 6.90
C GLN A 14 14.72 8.60 8.32
N VAL A 15 14.37 9.88 8.44
CA VAL A 15 13.93 10.52 9.68
C VAL A 15 12.50 11.02 9.49
N GLY A 16 11.65 10.72 10.44
CA GLY A 16 10.26 11.17 10.42
C GLY A 16 9.75 11.61 11.78
N VAL A 17 8.79 12.52 11.75
CA VAL A 17 8.01 12.96 12.90
C VAL A 17 6.55 12.62 12.63
N THR A 18 5.89 12.12 13.66
CA THR A 18 4.47 11.81 13.66
C THR A 18 3.81 12.46 14.85
N LEU A 19 2.73 13.16 14.61
CA LEU A 19 1.83 13.70 15.62
C LEU A 19 0.52 12.94 15.54
N TYR A 20 0.02 12.55 16.68
CA TYR A 20 -1.22 11.82 16.83
C TYR A 20 -2.08 12.50 17.89
N ALA A 21 -3.33 12.80 17.58
CA ALA A 21 -4.28 13.40 18.50
C ALA A 21 -5.65 12.73 18.37
N ASN A 22 -6.25 12.44 19.53
CA ASN A 22 -7.58 11.86 19.62
C ASN A 22 -8.53 12.87 20.25
N ASN A 23 -9.78 12.82 19.80
CA ASN A 23 -10.90 13.56 20.38
C ASN A 23 -10.67 15.08 20.45
N LEU A 24 -10.12 15.67 19.38
CA LEU A 24 -9.89 17.12 19.29
C LEU A 24 -11.18 17.93 19.29
N THR A 25 -12.23 17.39 18.65
CA THR A 25 -13.51 18.08 18.46
C THR A 25 -14.61 17.55 19.38
N SER A 26 -14.29 16.67 20.34
CA SER A 26 -15.25 15.97 21.21
C SER A 26 -16.20 15.02 20.47
N LEU A 27 -15.88 14.67 19.23
CA LEU A 27 -16.61 13.70 18.40
C LEU A 27 -15.94 12.33 18.37
N ASN A 28 -15.01 12.07 19.27
CA ASN A 28 -14.17 10.86 19.25
C ASN A 28 -13.36 10.72 17.96
N ASP A 29 -12.96 11.85 17.40
CA ASP A 29 -12.19 11.97 16.17
C ASP A 29 -10.71 11.63 16.39
N THR A 30 -10.06 11.26 15.29
CA THR A 30 -8.63 10.95 15.26
C THR A 30 -7.93 11.78 14.19
N LEU A 31 -6.89 12.51 14.60
CA LEU A 31 -5.99 13.22 13.69
C LEU A 31 -4.61 12.57 13.74
N TYR A 32 -4.06 12.31 12.56
CA TYR A 32 -2.71 11.83 12.37
C TYR A 32 -1.99 12.70 11.34
N VAL A 33 -0.84 13.25 11.71
CA VAL A 33 0.01 14.05 10.82
C VAL A 33 1.41 13.47 10.85
N SER A 34 1.98 13.17 9.71
CA SER A 34 3.36 12.70 9.60
C SER A 34 4.13 13.47 8.55
N ALA A 35 5.42 13.65 8.80
CA ALA A 35 6.37 14.18 7.85
C ALA A 35 7.70 13.41 7.97
N GLY A 36 8.28 13.07 6.84
CA GLY A 36 9.53 12.34 6.79
C GLY A 36 10.42 12.81 5.65
N LYS A 37 11.71 12.60 5.81
CA LYS A 37 12.70 12.86 4.77
C LYS A 37 13.91 11.95 4.92
N ASP A 38 14.71 11.88 3.86
CA ASP A 38 16.03 11.24 3.92
C ASP A 38 16.93 11.94 4.95
N ALA A 39 17.55 11.15 5.82
CA ALA A 39 18.38 11.64 6.92
C ALA A 39 19.70 12.24 6.45
N LYS A 40 20.26 11.74 5.36
CA LYS A 40 21.58 12.14 4.87
C LYS A 40 21.56 13.29 3.89
N ASN A 41 20.36 13.68 3.39
CA ASN A 41 20.16 14.76 2.43
C ASN A 41 21.26 14.80 1.34
N GLN A 42 21.49 13.64 0.72
CA GLN A 42 22.53 13.54 -0.32
C GLN A 42 22.08 14.35 -1.54
N ALA A 43 22.95 15.20 -2.05
CA ALA A 43 22.66 16.05 -3.23
C ALA A 43 22.22 15.23 -4.48
N ARG A 44 22.52 13.93 -4.49
CA ARG A 44 22.21 13.01 -5.59
C ARG A 44 20.85 12.32 -5.41
N ASN A 45 20.51 11.90 -4.21
CA ASN A 45 19.31 11.11 -3.93
C ASN A 45 18.61 11.67 -2.70
N SER A 46 17.31 11.86 -2.75
CA SER A 46 16.53 12.33 -1.61
C SER A 46 15.07 11.90 -1.74
N THR A 47 14.43 11.69 -0.60
CA THR A 47 13.00 11.43 -0.51
C THR A 47 12.41 12.30 0.59
N SER A 48 11.25 12.89 0.33
CA SER A 48 10.45 13.53 1.36
C SER A 48 8.99 13.11 1.22
N ASN A 49 8.32 12.98 2.36
CA ASN A 49 6.90 12.67 2.41
C ASN A 49 6.22 13.47 3.51
N ALA A 50 4.95 13.77 3.28
CA ALA A 50 4.08 14.35 4.30
C ALA A 50 2.68 13.75 4.11
N SER A 51 2.00 13.49 5.22
CA SER A 51 0.63 13.01 5.19
C SER A 51 -0.20 13.54 6.35
N ILE A 52 -1.48 13.70 6.10
CA ILE A 52 -2.49 14.02 7.10
C ILE A 52 -3.65 13.05 6.92
N TYR A 53 -4.15 12.54 8.03
CA TYR A 53 -5.33 11.70 8.10
C TYR A 53 -6.24 12.22 9.20
N TYR A 54 -7.52 12.35 8.89
CA TYR A 54 -8.52 12.74 9.86
C TYR A 54 -9.74 11.82 9.74
N ALA A 55 -10.24 11.33 10.86
CA ALA A 55 -11.38 10.41 10.89
C ALA A 55 -12.33 10.79 12.02
N VAL A 56 -13.63 10.72 11.71
CA VAL A 56 -14.73 10.99 12.64
C VAL A 56 -15.71 9.81 12.60
N PRO A 57 -15.95 9.14 13.73
CA PRO A 57 -17.02 8.16 13.84
C PRO A 57 -18.36 8.84 14.09
N TYR A 58 -19.42 8.30 13.51
CA TYR A 58 -20.79 8.70 13.77
C TYR A 58 -21.71 7.47 13.76
N ASN A 59 -22.17 7.04 14.91
CA ASN A 59 -22.89 5.78 15.09
C ASN A 59 -22.11 4.59 14.49
N TYR A 60 -22.66 3.92 13.48
CA TYR A 60 -22.03 2.81 12.76
C TYR A 60 -21.21 3.26 11.55
N TRP A 61 -21.12 4.57 11.31
CA TRP A 61 -20.32 5.15 10.24
C TRP A 61 -18.95 5.61 10.73
N LEU A 62 -17.97 5.50 9.85
CA LEU A 62 -16.67 6.14 9.99
C LEU A 62 -16.40 6.93 8.70
N PHE A 63 -16.24 8.23 8.82
CA PHE A 63 -15.83 9.12 7.74
C PHE A 63 -14.37 9.46 7.91
N SER A 64 -13.58 9.32 6.86
CA SER A 64 -12.17 9.68 6.91
C SER A 64 -11.68 10.39 5.67
N LEU A 65 -10.73 11.29 5.86
CA LEU A 65 -10.02 12.03 4.82
C LEU A 65 -8.52 11.78 4.99
N CYS A 66 -7.84 11.53 3.88
CA CYS A 66 -6.40 11.40 3.83
C CYS A 66 -5.85 12.27 2.71
N ALA A 67 -4.78 13.00 2.98
CA ALA A 67 -4.00 13.66 1.97
C ALA A 67 -2.53 13.36 2.19
N SER A 68 -1.80 13.03 1.14
CA SER A 68 -0.37 12.84 1.22
C SER A 68 0.36 13.41 0.00
N LYS A 69 1.58 13.82 0.23
CA LYS A 69 2.52 14.28 -0.79
C LYS A 69 3.84 13.54 -0.60
N SER A 70 4.42 13.12 -1.72
CA SER A 70 5.73 12.48 -1.74
C SER A 70 6.54 13.02 -2.90
N ASP A 71 7.75 13.47 -2.60
CA ASP A 71 8.72 13.95 -3.56
C ASP A 71 9.96 13.06 -3.47
N TYR A 72 10.52 12.67 -4.61
CA TYR A 72 11.80 11.99 -4.61
C TYR A 72 12.69 12.44 -5.75
N LYS A 73 13.97 12.34 -5.52
CA LYS A 73 15.05 12.58 -6.47
C LYS A 73 15.97 11.38 -6.45
N GLN A 74 16.28 10.87 -7.62
CA GLN A 74 17.16 9.72 -7.82
C GLN A 74 18.16 10.04 -8.91
N THR A 75 19.43 9.67 -8.70
CA THR A 75 20.45 9.70 -9.75
C THR A 75 20.55 8.31 -10.35
N ILE A 76 20.25 8.20 -11.64
CA ILE A 76 20.41 6.98 -12.42
C ILE A 76 21.79 7.07 -13.08
N ASN A 77 22.69 6.16 -12.71
CA ASN A 77 24.02 6.07 -13.30
C ASN A 77 24.00 4.99 -14.39
N ASP A 78 24.32 5.39 -15.60
CA ASP A 78 24.71 4.49 -16.68
C ASP A 78 26.25 4.50 -16.80
N SER A 79 26.81 3.58 -17.57
CA SER A 79 28.26 3.39 -17.72
C SER A 79 29.00 4.64 -18.13
N VAL A 80 28.36 5.61 -18.80
CA VAL A 80 28.96 6.84 -19.35
C VAL A 80 28.31 8.12 -18.82
N LEU A 81 27.02 8.10 -18.47
CA LEU A 81 26.24 9.28 -18.13
C LEU A 81 25.45 9.06 -16.85
N SER A 82 25.21 10.13 -16.10
CA SER A 82 24.31 10.10 -14.95
C SER A 82 23.15 11.07 -15.18
N TYR A 83 21.93 10.58 -14.95
CA TYR A 83 20.70 11.34 -15.14
C TYR A 83 19.99 11.52 -13.81
N LYS A 84 19.39 12.70 -13.62
CA LYS A 84 18.54 12.96 -12.44
C LYS A 84 17.09 12.69 -12.80
N TYR A 85 16.47 11.83 -12.01
CA TYR A 85 15.07 11.51 -12.13
C TYR A 85 14.31 12.08 -10.91
N TYR A 86 13.23 12.81 -11.18
CA TYR A 86 12.41 13.46 -10.15
C TYR A 86 10.99 12.92 -10.23
N GLY A 87 10.40 12.65 -9.07
CA GLY A 87 8.99 12.31 -8.94
C GLY A 87 8.30 13.18 -7.89
N ASP A 88 7.15 13.73 -8.23
CA ASP A 88 6.20 14.42 -7.34
C ASP A 88 4.89 13.64 -7.40
N SER A 89 4.37 13.24 -6.27
CA SER A 89 3.11 12.50 -6.17
C SER A 89 2.22 13.09 -5.08
N LYS A 90 0.94 13.28 -5.40
CA LYS A 90 -0.10 13.70 -4.47
C LYS A 90 -1.22 12.69 -4.47
N TYR A 91 -1.67 12.34 -3.29
CA TYR A 91 -2.74 11.38 -3.08
C TYR A 91 -3.77 11.98 -2.13
N TYR A 92 -5.03 11.87 -2.51
CA TYR A 92 -6.18 12.27 -1.70
C TYR A 92 -7.17 11.12 -1.66
N ASN A 93 -7.72 10.84 -0.50
CA ASN A 93 -8.72 9.81 -0.31
C ASN A 93 -9.78 10.29 0.66
N ALA A 94 -11.03 10.18 0.25
CA ALA A 94 -12.20 10.34 1.10
C ALA A 94 -12.90 8.99 1.22
N THR A 95 -13.13 8.52 2.45
CA THR A 95 -13.76 7.22 2.73
C THR A 95 -14.97 7.41 3.62
N ALA A 96 -16.06 6.74 3.27
CA ALA A 96 -17.19 6.48 4.15
C ALA A 96 -17.33 4.97 4.31
N SER A 97 -17.32 4.49 5.54
CA SER A 97 -17.54 3.08 5.87
C SER A 97 -18.64 2.92 6.91
N ASN A 98 -19.42 1.86 6.76
CA ASN A 98 -20.55 1.54 7.64
C ASN A 98 -20.48 0.10 8.12
N VAL A 99 -20.59 -0.10 9.42
CA VAL A 99 -20.80 -1.42 10.01
C VAL A 99 -22.26 -1.77 9.87
N PHE A 100 -22.62 -2.53 8.84
CA PHE A 100 -24.01 -2.85 8.52
C PHE A 100 -24.52 -4.11 9.20
N LEU A 101 -23.60 -4.98 9.65
CA LEU A 101 -23.95 -6.18 10.42
C LEU A 101 -22.89 -6.42 11.48
N ARG A 102 -23.32 -6.71 12.70
CA ARG A 102 -22.44 -6.98 13.84
C ARG A 102 -23.08 -7.98 14.80
N GLY A 103 -22.34 -9.03 15.12
CA GLY A 103 -22.66 -9.99 16.17
C GLY A 103 -21.67 -9.90 17.32
N GLN A 104 -21.72 -10.85 18.22
CA GLN A 104 -20.77 -10.95 19.34
C GLN A 104 -19.36 -11.33 18.84
N THR A 105 -19.27 -12.13 17.80
CA THR A 105 -18.02 -12.70 17.29
C THR A 105 -17.65 -12.20 15.90
N PHE A 106 -18.50 -11.44 15.23
CA PHE A 106 -18.24 -10.98 13.86
C PHE A 106 -18.67 -9.53 13.62
N LYS A 107 -18.09 -8.95 12.58
CA LYS A 107 -18.42 -7.61 12.12
C LYS A 107 -18.25 -7.50 10.60
N ASP A 108 -19.33 -7.05 9.94
CA ASP A 108 -19.34 -6.77 8.49
C ASP A 108 -19.38 -5.27 8.23
N THR A 109 -18.50 -4.81 7.36
CA THR A 109 -18.37 -3.40 7.04
C THR A 109 -18.41 -3.21 5.53
N ALA A 110 -19.25 -2.30 5.05
CA ALA A 110 -19.23 -1.81 3.69
C ALA A 110 -18.48 -0.46 3.62
N SER A 111 -17.78 -0.21 2.54
CA SER A 111 -17.04 1.05 2.34
C SER A 111 -17.14 1.56 0.92
N ILE A 112 -17.13 2.88 0.79
CA ILE A 112 -16.97 3.61 -0.45
C ILE A 112 -15.81 4.59 -0.29
N GLN A 113 -14.91 4.61 -1.26
CA GLN A 113 -13.73 5.46 -1.24
C GLN A 113 -13.63 6.21 -2.57
N LEU A 114 -13.37 7.49 -2.48
CA LEU A 114 -13.02 8.34 -3.60
C LEU A 114 -11.54 8.69 -3.52
N ILE A 115 -10.79 8.30 -4.53
CA ILE A 115 -9.34 8.41 -4.57
C ILE A 115 -8.94 9.33 -5.71
N LYS A 116 -8.15 10.37 -5.42
CA LYS A 116 -7.53 11.24 -6.41
C LYS A 116 -6.02 11.10 -6.34
N ARG A 117 -5.39 10.79 -7.47
CA ARG A 117 -3.92 10.69 -7.59
C ARG A 117 -3.41 11.61 -8.67
N LYS A 118 -2.39 12.40 -8.31
CA LYS A 118 -1.64 13.23 -9.26
C LYS A 118 -0.18 12.90 -9.12
N SER A 119 0.48 12.56 -10.23
CA SER A 119 1.93 12.35 -10.24
C SER A 119 2.56 12.94 -11.48
N LYS A 120 3.75 13.50 -11.29
CA LYS A 120 4.56 14.10 -12.33
C LYS A 120 5.98 13.59 -12.21
N TYR A 121 6.56 13.24 -13.34
CA TYR A 121 7.92 12.72 -13.41
C TYR A 121 8.72 13.48 -14.43
N LYS A 122 10.02 13.68 -14.14
CA LYS A 122 10.96 14.35 -15.01
C LYS A 122 12.28 13.60 -15.05
N LEU A 123 12.89 13.53 -16.20
CA LEU A 123 14.27 13.11 -16.39
C LEU A 123 15.08 14.36 -16.77
N GLU A 124 16.00 14.77 -15.90
CA GLU A 124 16.62 16.10 -15.92
C GLU A 124 15.52 17.18 -15.98
N ASP A 125 15.51 18.03 -16.99
CA ASP A 125 14.51 19.07 -17.20
C ASP A 125 13.34 18.64 -18.10
N VAL A 126 13.35 17.39 -18.62
CA VAL A 126 12.34 16.88 -19.54
C VAL A 126 11.22 16.18 -18.79
N SER A 127 9.99 16.64 -18.99
CA SER A 127 8.79 16.01 -18.42
C SER A 127 8.47 14.69 -19.12
N LEU A 128 8.31 13.61 -18.36
CA LEU A 128 7.95 12.29 -18.88
C LEU A 128 6.43 12.18 -19.00
N LEU A 129 5.86 12.63 -20.11
CA LEU A 129 4.42 12.70 -20.34
C LEU A 129 3.72 11.34 -20.20
N SER A 130 4.37 10.26 -20.60
CA SER A 130 3.84 8.89 -20.49
C SER A 130 3.71 8.41 -19.05
N GLN A 131 4.38 9.05 -18.10
CA GLN A 131 4.34 8.70 -16.69
C GLN A 131 3.52 9.68 -15.84
N GLN A 132 3.06 10.79 -16.41
CA GLN A 132 2.20 11.73 -15.71
C GLN A 132 0.83 11.11 -15.46
N ARG A 133 0.25 11.37 -14.30
CA ARG A 133 -1.08 10.87 -13.91
C ARG A 133 -1.88 11.96 -13.25
N ASP A 134 -3.14 12.05 -13.64
CA ASP A 134 -4.18 12.79 -12.95
C ASP A 134 -5.47 11.93 -12.96
N LEU A 135 -5.54 10.97 -12.04
CA LEU A 135 -6.57 9.94 -12.03
C LEU A 135 -7.49 10.10 -10.83
N THR A 136 -8.77 9.84 -11.06
CA THR A 136 -9.76 9.66 -10.00
C THR A 136 -10.29 8.23 -10.06
N SER A 137 -10.40 7.58 -8.90
CA SER A 137 -10.93 6.23 -8.80
C SER A 137 -12.02 6.16 -7.74
N LEU A 138 -13.06 5.40 -8.03
CA LEU A 138 -14.08 4.99 -7.08
C LEU A 138 -13.77 3.55 -6.66
N LYS A 139 -13.69 3.31 -5.34
CA LYS A 139 -13.44 1.99 -4.78
C LYS A 139 -14.56 1.62 -3.82
N LEU A 140 -15.20 0.50 -4.08
CA LEU A 140 -16.23 -0.12 -3.24
C LEU A 140 -15.63 -1.31 -2.51
N GLY A 141 -15.98 -1.51 -1.25
CA GLY A 141 -15.43 -2.58 -0.45
C GLY A 141 -16.42 -3.20 0.51
N ILE A 142 -16.23 -4.50 0.75
CA ILE A 142 -16.88 -5.24 1.83
C ILE A 142 -15.78 -5.93 2.61
N SER A 143 -15.85 -5.88 3.93
CA SER A 143 -14.95 -6.60 4.83
C SER A 143 -15.72 -7.33 5.91
N HIS A 144 -15.24 -8.52 6.24
CA HIS A 144 -15.74 -9.40 7.29
C HIS A 144 -14.63 -9.67 8.29
N ARG A 145 -14.89 -9.45 9.57
CA ARG A 145 -14.02 -9.88 10.66
C ARG A 145 -14.75 -10.92 11.47
N GLN A 146 -14.11 -12.06 11.69
CA GLN A 146 -14.61 -13.15 12.52
C GLN A 146 -13.63 -13.43 13.66
N ASN A 147 -14.12 -13.42 14.89
CA ASN A 147 -13.39 -13.91 16.06
C ASN A 147 -13.90 -15.31 16.42
N ILE A 148 -13.00 -16.27 16.54
CA ILE A 148 -13.30 -17.66 16.91
C ILE A 148 -12.37 -17.99 18.08
N ASN A 149 -12.93 -18.06 19.28
CA ASN A 149 -12.15 -18.19 20.52
C ASN A 149 -11.06 -17.08 20.58
N ASN A 150 -9.78 -17.47 20.58
CA ASN A 150 -8.65 -16.56 20.62
C ASN A 150 -8.12 -16.19 19.21
N SER A 151 -8.73 -16.73 18.16
CA SER A 151 -8.30 -16.50 16.77
C SER A 151 -9.12 -15.41 16.11
N THR A 152 -8.51 -14.69 15.18
CA THR A 152 -9.19 -13.67 14.38
C THR A 152 -8.95 -13.96 12.91
N ILE A 153 -9.98 -13.81 12.09
CA ILE A 153 -9.91 -13.87 10.63
C ILE A 153 -10.47 -12.57 10.09
N ASP A 154 -9.73 -11.90 9.24
CA ASP A 154 -10.15 -10.73 8.49
C ASP A 154 -10.18 -11.09 7.00
N ALA A 155 -11.30 -10.82 6.33
CA ALA A 155 -11.45 -10.98 4.90
C ALA A 155 -12.01 -9.69 4.29
N SER A 156 -11.48 -9.24 3.17
CA SER A 156 -11.98 -8.07 2.46
C SER A 156 -11.95 -8.27 0.96
N LEU A 157 -12.94 -7.69 0.29
CA LEU A 157 -13.08 -7.68 -1.16
C LEU A 157 -13.34 -6.25 -1.62
N TYR A 158 -12.58 -5.80 -2.61
CA TYR A 158 -12.73 -4.46 -3.17
C TYR A 158 -12.86 -4.51 -4.68
N HIS A 159 -13.69 -3.60 -5.21
CA HIS A 159 -13.76 -3.26 -6.62
C HIS A 159 -13.40 -1.78 -6.79
N GLN A 160 -12.35 -1.51 -7.54
CA GLN A 160 -11.91 -0.16 -7.89
C GLN A 160 -12.11 0.08 -9.40
N ARG A 161 -12.60 1.27 -9.75
CA ARG A 161 -12.73 1.71 -11.14
C ARG A 161 -12.28 3.16 -11.27
N ASN A 162 -11.52 3.45 -12.32
CA ASN A 162 -11.21 4.82 -12.69
C ASN A 162 -12.46 5.51 -13.24
N VAL A 163 -12.65 6.78 -12.88
CA VAL A 163 -13.80 7.61 -13.26
C VAL A 163 -13.34 9.00 -13.72
N PRO A 164 -14.04 9.66 -14.67
CA PRO A 164 -13.63 10.95 -15.23
C PRO A 164 -14.08 12.12 -14.33
N TRP A 165 -13.95 12.00 -13.02
CA TRP A 165 -14.39 13.02 -12.07
C TRP A 165 -13.24 13.90 -11.59
N PHE A 166 -13.56 15.09 -11.08
CA PHE A 166 -12.62 16.03 -10.46
C PHE A 166 -11.42 16.39 -11.34
N GLY A 167 -11.66 16.60 -12.64
CA GLY A 167 -10.61 16.94 -13.60
C GLY A 167 -9.58 15.83 -13.81
N ALA A 168 -10.03 14.57 -13.80
CA ALA A 168 -9.16 13.46 -14.20
C ALA A 168 -8.83 13.58 -15.69
N GLU A 169 -7.56 13.43 -16.01
CA GLU A 169 -7.03 13.58 -17.38
C GLU A 169 -6.40 12.27 -17.84
N GLU A 170 -6.64 11.95 -19.11
CA GLU A 170 -5.97 10.82 -19.75
C GLU A 170 -4.49 11.16 -19.96
N SER A 171 -3.62 10.30 -19.48
CA SER A 171 -2.20 10.39 -19.75
C SER A 171 -1.86 9.98 -21.18
N TRP A 172 -0.63 10.27 -21.61
CA TRP A 172 -0.20 10.00 -22.97
C TRP A 172 -0.29 8.50 -23.35
N ASP A 173 0.07 7.61 -22.42
CA ASP A 173 -0.01 6.16 -22.60
C ASP A 173 -1.44 5.60 -22.58
N MET A 174 -2.40 6.35 -22.03
CA MET A 174 -3.83 6.04 -22.12
C MET A 174 -4.42 6.48 -23.47
N LYS A 175 -3.96 7.61 -24.02
CA LYS A 175 -4.46 8.13 -25.30
C LYS A 175 -3.87 7.39 -26.50
N TYR A 176 -2.61 7.03 -26.44
CA TYR A 176 -1.82 6.52 -27.58
C TYR A 176 -1.22 5.14 -27.36
N GLY A 177 -1.36 4.59 -26.17
CA GLY A 177 -0.86 3.27 -25.78
C GLY A 177 -1.98 2.29 -25.47
N ASP A 178 -1.63 1.20 -24.83
CA ASP A 178 -2.54 0.09 -24.51
C ASP A 178 -3.16 0.20 -23.10
N VAL A 179 -2.84 1.25 -22.33
CA VAL A 179 -3.31 1.41 -20.94
C VAL A 179 -4.75 1.82 -20.91
N SER A 180 -5.58 1.15 -20.14
CA SER A 180 -7.00 1.43 -20.04
C SER A 180 -7.28 2.70 -19.22
N THR A 181 -8.08 3.62 -19.78
CA THR A 181 -8.51 4.86 -19.10
C THR A 181 -9.48 4.60 -17.96
N MET A 182 -10.37 3.64 -18.14
CA MET A 182 -11.45 3.26 -17.21
C MET A 182 -11.16 1.91 -16.56
N SER A 183 -9.92 1.67 -16.18
CA SER A 183 -9.47 0.39 -15.62
C SER A 183 -10.29 -0.04 -14.40
N ARG A 184 -10.51 -1.36 -14.31
CA ARG A 184 -11.22 -2.02 -13.22
C ARG A 184 -10.26 -2.99 -12.53
N VAL A 185 -10.16 -2.86 -11.22
CA VAL A 185 -9.29 -3.70 -10.40
C VAL A 185 -10.12 -4.34 -9.31
N TYR A 186 -9.97 -5.63 -9.13
CA TYR A 186 -10.54 -6.40 -8.02
C TYR A 186 -9.41 -6.83 -7.11
N THR A 187 -9.55 -6.60 -5.82
CA THR A 187 -8.58 -7.06 -4.82
C THR A 187 -9.28 -7.81 -3.71
N ALA A 188 -8.69 -8.91 -3.29
CA ALA A 188 -9.09 -9.66 -2.11
C ALA A 188 -7.91 -9.77 -1.15
N ASP A 189 -8.17 -9.56 0.13
CA ASP A 189 -7.20 -9.76 1.21
C ASP A 189 -7.85 -10.64 2.28
N ILE A 190 -7.16 -11.70 2.67
CA ILE A 190 -7.59 -12.59 3.74
C ILE A 190 -6.40 -12.76 4.66
N SER A 191 -6.57 -12.40 5.92
CA SER A 191 -5.54 -12.56 6.94
C SER A 191 -6.11 -13.22 8.19
N GLY A 192 -5.24 -13.86 8.95
CA GLY A 192 -5.62 -14.53 10.17
C GLY A 192 -4.58 -14.37 11.27
N MET A 193 -5.01 -14.50 12.49
CA MET A 193 -4.16 -14.64 13.67
C MET A 193 -4.68 -15.83 14.48
N PHE A 194 -3.86 -16.87 14.58
CA PHE A 194 -4.19 -18.12 15.24
C PHE A 194 -3.18 -18.39 16.35
N PRO A 195 -3.44 -17.92 17.59
CA PRO A 195 -2.60 -18.23 18.73
C PRO A 195 -2.84 -19.68 19.16
N PHE A 196 -1.77 -20.38 19.51
CA PHE A 196 -1.81 -21.72 20.06
C PHE A 196 -0.66 -21.94 21.02
N SER A 197 -0.81 -22.85 21.95
CA SER A 197 0.21 -23.22 22.89
C SER A 197 0.52 -24.71 22.76
N PHE A 198 1.79 -25.02 22.84
CA PHE A 198 2.29 -26.38 22.91
C PHE A 198 3.29 -26.48 24.05
N ASP A 199 2.93 -27.25 25.08
CA ASP A 199 3.67 -27.30 26.33
C ASP A 199 3.89 -25.88 26.93
N ASN A 200 5.09 -25.44 27.17
CA ASN A 200 5.43 -24.11 27.69
C ASN A 200 5.64 -23.05 26.61
N PHE A 201 5.46 -23.40 25.33
CA PHE A 201 5.64 -22.47 24.23
C PHE A 201 4.31 -21.86 23.79
N ILE A 202 4.27 -20.53 23.70
CA ILE A 202 3.16 -19.79 23.11
C ILE A 202 3.58 -19.40 21.71
N MET A 203 2.74 -19.71 20.73
CA MET A 203 2.99 -19.46 19.32
C MET A 203 1.79 -18.78 18.69
N SER A 204 2.00 -18.04 17.60
CA SER A 204 0.93 -17.60 16.72
C SER A 204 1.27 -17.86 15.26
N TYR A 205 0.30 -18.33 14.50
CA TYR A 205 0.38 -18.43 13.05
C TYR A 205 -0.42 -17.29 12.43
N ASN A 206 0.23 -16.48 11.60
CA ASN A 206 -0.33 -15.28 10.99
C ASN A 206 -0.24 -15.39 9.46
N PRO A 207 -1.18 -16.09 8.81
CA PRO A 207 -1.25 -16.15 7.35
C PRO A 207 -1.85 -14.87 6.76
N GLN A 208 -1.41 -14.52 5.55
CA GLN A 208 -2.03 -13.48 4.73
C GLN A 208 -2.02 -13.90 3.26
N LEU A 209 -3.18 -13.91 2.63
CA LEU A 209 -3.35 -14.08 1.19
C LEU A 209 -3.87 -12.76 0.61
N PHE A 210 -3.15 -12.21 -0.35
CA PHE A 210 -3.60 -11.07 -1.15
C PHE A 210 -3.68 -11.45 -2.61
N VAL A 211 -4.75 -11.05 -3.28
CA VAL A 211 -4.98 -11.29 -4.70
C VAL A 211 -5.38 -9.99 -5.38
N GLN A 212 -4.77 -9.68 -6.51
CA GLN A 212 -5.22 -8.63 -7.43
C GLN A 212 -5.57 -9.24 -8.78
N TYR A 213 -6.70 -8.82 -9.31
CA TYR A 213 -7.17 -9.24 -10.63
C TYR A 213 -7.68 -8.05 -11.43
N SER A 214 -7.21 -7.89 -12.65
CA SER A 214 -7.74 -6.96 -13.64
C SER A 214 -7.78 -7.63 -15.03
N ARG A 215 -8.81 -7.34 -15.82
CA ARG A 215 -8.84 -7.66 -17.25
C ARG A 215 -8.27 -6.52 -18.08
N ASP A 216 -8.27 -5.33 -17.52
CA ASP A 216 -7.80 -4.12 -18.17
C ASP A 216 -6.28 -4.00 -17.99
N ARG A 217 -5.61 -3.38 -18.94
CA ARG A 217 -4.18 -3.07 -18.83
C ARG A 217 -4.01 -1.86 -17.91
N LEU A 218 -3.27 -2.05 -16.85
CA LEU A 218 -3.16 -1.07 -15.76
C LEU A 218 -1.97 -0.13 -15.97
N THR A 219 -2.08 1.06 -15.41
CA THR A 219 -0.91 1.92 -15.22
C THR A 219 0.10 1.26 -14.28
N ILE A 220 1.38 1.57 -14.41
CA ILE A 220 2.44 1.02 -13.55
C ILE A 220 2.11 1.21 -12.05
N GLN A 221 1.46 2.33 -11.70
CA GLN A 221 1.07 2.65 -10.33
C GLN A 221 -0.09 1.80 -9.79
N ASP A 222 -0.89 1.22 -10.67
CA ASP A 222 -2.02 0.35 -10.32
C ASP A 222 -1.69 -1.14 -10.48
N GLN A 223 -0.54 -1.46 -11.10
CA GLN A 223 -0.09 -2.83 -11.24
C GLN A 223 0.26 -3.43 -9.89
N PHE A 224 0.01 -4.72 -9.78
CA PHE A 224 0.43 -5.52 -8.64
C PHE A 224 1.94 -5.70 -8.65
N SER A 225 2.58 -5.49 -7.49
CA SER A 225 4.03 -5.58 -7.32
C SER A 225 4.40 -6.66 -6.31
N LEU A 226 5.42 -7.44 -6.62
CA LEU A 226 6.03 -8.46 -5.74
C LEU A 226 7.52 -8.17 -5.54
N GLY A 227 8.04 -8.56 -4.37
CA GLY A 227 9.46 -8.46 -4.06
C GLY A 227 9.76 -7.30 -3.12
N SER A 228 8.99 -7.19 -2.04
CA SER A 228 9.20 -6.22 -0.97
C SER A 228 8.97 -6.85 0.41
N ARG A 229 9.38 -6.17 1.46
CA ARG A 229 9.09 -6.57 2.85
C ARG A 229 7.59 -6.72 3.15
N TRP A 230 6.73 -6.09 2.34
CA TRP A 230 5.28 -6.07 2.50
C TRP A 230 4.55 -7.13 1.69
N THR A 231 5.23 -7.72 0.70
CA THR A 231 4.66 -8.75 -0.17
C THR A 231 5.35 -10.10 0.02
N VAL A 232 6.40 -10.40 -0.74
CA VAL A 232 7.26 -11.58 -0.54
C VAL A 232 8.57 -11.09 0.04
N ARG A 233 8.86 -11.47 1.31
CA ARG A 233 10.06 -11.05 2.04
C ARG A 233 11.32 -11.70 1.48
N GLY A 234 12.48 -11.12 1.81
CA GLY A 234 13.78 -11.60 1.33
C GLY A 234 14.29 -10.85 0.09
N PHE A 235 13.47 -9.98 -0.48
CA PHE A 235 13.85 -9.07 -1.58
C PHE A 235 14.00 -7.64 -1.05
N ASP A 236 14.96 -6.90 -1.58
CA ASP A 236 15.37 -5.57 -1.09
C ASP A 236 14.63 -4.40 -1.74
N GLU A 237 13.56 -4.69 -2.49
CA GLU A 237 12.77 -3.70 -3.27
C GLU A 237 13.52 -3.08 -4.46
N GLU A 238 14.79 -3.41 -4.68
CA GLU A 238 15.53 -2.93 -5.86
C GLU A 238 15.03 -3.58 -7.15
N PHE A 239 14.54 -4.83 -7.06
CA PHE A 239 13.95 -5.57 -8.16
C PHE A 239 12.56 -6.09 -7.76
N SER A 240 11.52 -5.44 -8.23
CA SER A 240 10.15 -5.91 -8.07
C SER A 240 9.61 -6.49 -9.38
N LEU A 241 8.84 -7.56 -9.28
CA LEU A 241 8.00 -8.05 -10.38
C LEU A 241 6.70 -7.27 -10.36
N ILE A 242 6.27 -6.80 -11.53
CA ILE A 242 5.00 -6.06 -11.66
C ILE A 242 4.11 -6.68 -12.75
N GLY A 243 2.80 -6.54 -12.59
CA GLY A 243 1.81 -6.99 -13.59
C GLY A 243 0.39 -6.62 -13.21
N ASP A 244 -0.55 -6.84 -14.13
CA ASP A 244 -1.96 -6.46 -13.95
C ASP A 244 -2.70 -7.37 -12.97
N LYS A 245 -2.21 -8.58 -12.77
CA LYS A 245 -2.78 -9.62 -11.90
C LYS A 245 -1.67 -10.32 -11.15
N GLY A 246 -1.99 -10.75 -9.94
CA GLY A 246 -1.06 -11.53 -9.14
C GLY A 246 -1.61 -11.83 -7.77
N PHE A 247 -0.87 -12.60 -7.02
CA PHE A 247 -1.16 -12.89 -5.63
C PHE A 247 0.13 -13.11 -4.85
N TYR A 248 0.03 -12.94 -3.54
CA TYR A 248 1.02 -13.45 -2.61
C TYR A 248 0.34 -14.14 -1.44
N LEU A 249 1.04 -15.13 -0.90
CA LEU A 249 0.74 -15.81 0.34
C LEU A 249 1.91 -15.62 1.29
N ARG A 250 1.67 -15.02 2.43
CA ARG A 250 2.61 -14.87 3.52
C ARG A 250 2.22 -15.82 4.64
N ASN A 251 3.22 -16.48 5.19
CA ASN A 251 3.03 -17.34 6.36
C ASN A 251 4.07 -16.93 7.39
N GLU A 252 3.61 -16.59 8.58
CA GLU A 252 4.48 -16.16 9.66
C GLU A 252 4.12 -16.90 10.94
N PHE A 253 5.11 -17.51 11.53
CA PHE A 253 5.03 -18.19 12.83
C PHE A 253 5.84 -17.38 13.83
N ASN A 254 5.19 -16.82 14.84
CA ASN A 254 5.85 -16.09 15.91
C ASN A 254 5.92 -16.99 17.15
N PHE A 255 7.04 -16.92 17.84
CA PHE A 255 7.30 -17.72 19.02
C PHE A 255 7.51 -16.81 20.22
N TYR A 256 6.74 -17.06 21.28
CA TYR A 256 6.94 -16.44 22.58
C TYR A 256 7.62 -17.43 23.50
N ILE A 257 8.84 -17.12 23.93
CA ILE A 257 9.62 -17.95 24.84
C ILE A 257 9.64 -17.25 26.21
N PRO A 258 8.99 -17.81 27.25
CA PRO A 258 8.98 -17.20 28.57
C PRO A 258 10.40 -16.97 29.10
N GLY A 259 10.66 -15.79 29.66
CA GLY A 259 11.96 -15.42 30.21
C GLY A 259 12.94 -14.80 29.22
N PHE A 260 12.62 -14.73 27.94
CA PHE A 260 13.43 -14.05 26.93
C PHE A 260 12.78 -12.71 26.51
N SER A 261 13.62 -11.70 26.23
CA SER A 261 13.16 -10.37 25.77
C SER A 261 13.07 -10.25 24.25
N PHE A 262 13.25 -11.33 23.50
CA PHE A 262 13.14 -11.36 22.06
C PHE A 262 12.07 -12.35 21.60
N TYR A 263 11.42 -12.02 20.47
CA TYR A 263 10.35 -12.82 19.87
C TYR A 263 10.81 -13.31 18.50
N PRO A 264 11.39 -14.52 18.41
CA PRO A 264 11.79 -15.08 17.13
C PRO A 264 10.57 -15.37 16.26
N TYR A 265 10.73 -15.19 14.96
CA TYR A 265 9.70 -15.59 14.00
C TYR A 265 10.31 -16.37 12.85
N TYR A 266 9.51 -17.24 12.26
CA TYR A 266 9.83 -17.97 11.04
C TYR A 266 8.78 -17.62 9.96
N ALA A 267 9.23 -17.35 8.75
CA ALA A 267 8.36 -16.94 7.68
C ALA A 267 8.70 -17.63 6.36
N ILE A 268 7.64 -18.07 5.66
CA ILE A 268 7.72 -18.59 4.29
C ILE A 268 6.68 -17.86 3.46
N ASP A 269 7.14 -17.17 2.43
CA ASP A 269 6.29 -16.39 1.55
C ASP A 269 6.38 -16.93 0.12
N TYR A 270 5.26 -16.86 -0.58
CA TYR A 270 5.17 -17.20 -1.99
C TYR A 270 4.34 -16.17 -2.73
N GLY A 271 4.75 -15.82 -3.94
CA GLY A 271 3.97 -14.93 -4.79
C GLY A 271 4.19 -15.16 -6.27
N ARG A 272 3.17 -14.80 -7.05
CA ARG A 272 3.19 -14.96 -8.50
C ARG A 272 2.51 -13.80 -9.21
N ILE A 273 3.14 -13.30 -10.27
CA ILE A 273 2.54 -12.38 -11.23
C ILE A 273 1.91 -13.19 -12.37
N LEU A 274 0.69 -12.82 -12.74
CA LEU A 274 -0.10 -13.41 -13.80
C LEU A 274 -0.47 -12.32 -14.81
N GLY A 275 -0.03 -12.46 -16.07
CA GLY A 275 -0.36 -11.48 -17.11
C GLY A 275 0.49 -10.19 -17.03
N GLY A 276 0.96 -9.78 -18.15
CA GLY A 276 1.94 -8.73 -18.43
C GLY A 276 2.83 -9.22 -19.55
N GLY A 277 3.33 -8.39 -20.45
CA GLY A 277 4.06 -8.76 -21.67
C GLY A 277 5.35 -9.60 -21.50
N LEU A 278 5.65 -10.05 -20.28
CA LEU A 278 6.68 -11.02 -19.94
C LEU A 278 6.01 -12.15 -19.18
N SER A 279 6.36 -13.41 -19.54
CA SER A 279 5.83 -14.64 -18.95
C SER A 279 5.65 -14.59 -17.45
N ALA A 280 4.60 -15.25 -16.92
CA ALA A 280 4.32 -15.38 -15.50
C ALA A 280 5.60 -15.67 -14.69
N ARG A 281 5.92 -14.80 -13.72
CA ARG A 281 7.10 -14.94 -12.85
C ARG A 281 6.65 -15.16 -11.41
N SER A 282 7.40 -15.97 -10.68
CA SER A 282 7.14 -16.28 -9.26
C SER A 282 8.36 -15.99 -8.41
N LEU A 283 8.10 -15.62 -7.14
CA LEU A 283 9.09 -15.43 -6.08
C LEU A 283 8.74 -16.36 -4.90
N PHE A 284 9.74 -16.89 -4.25
CA PHE A 284 9.65 -17.75 -3.07
C PHE A 284 10.36 -17.12 -1.89
#